data_ef3f6990259ffe685f93c1d15912c915
#
_entry.id   ef3f6990259ffe685f93c1d15912c915
#
_cell.length_a   1.000
_cell.length_b   1.000
_cell.length_c   1.000
_cell.angle_alpha   90.00
_cell.angle_beta   90.00
_cell.angle_gamma   90.00
#
_symmetry.space_group_name_H-M   'P 1'
#
loop_
_entity.id
_entity.type
_entity.pdbx_description
1 polymer ?
#
loop_
_entity_poly.entity_id
_entity_poly.type
_entity_poly.pdbx_seq_one_letter_code
_entity_poly.pdbx_strand_id
1 'polypeptide(L)'
;MERKNIKCHFISNTHWDREWKFSAQRTRHMLVTAIDMLLDIFEKEPDYKHFHLDSQTLPIQDYLEIKPQKKEILKKYISEGKLAVGPWFCLPDEFCVGGESLIRNLLLGHKIANEFGKVSKTGYSPFGWGQISQMPQLYHGFGIDFASFYRGLNTYMAPKSEFYWEGADGTTIYASRLGQRPRYNMWYIMQRPVFYGKRDGDNRRVSWGAGDGIFRFADPARCEYEYQYSHRKYEYHDEYIAEKTEQALSEQDDEWTTPNRFWSNGHDSSIPDMREARLIKDANAVYEGVDVFHSTVYDFEQSVIRDFNKNSPVLKGEMRYPFTKGSVSALFGWILSARTKVKQKNFETERLLTSYAEPMAIFAALCGAVYPQEFIDKAYNYMLQNHGHDSIGACGRDVVYNDVDYRFRQSQEIATCVLERAFMDLSGDIDFAGWDKNDMALVMFNPAPFKRSMTVPCELEIPLEWECDSFEIVDAEGNVCPYQNISSINPMYQIVQDLADAVDVLPVSRHTIRIFVKDIPSMGYKTLKVVPKYHTRAATPINMLCGINTMENEYLKVKINSNGTLKVTEKETGKEYDNIGYFKDTGENGSPWEHKTPEIDEEYTTINEQAIVSLVYSGEFETKYRIVL
;
A
#
# COMPACT_ATOMS: atom_id res chain seq x y z
N MET A 1 43.85 2.17 -13.87
CA MET A 1 44.15 2.72 -12.52
C MET A 1 44.48 1.57 -11.57
N GLU A 2 45.48 1.72 -10.75
CA GLU A 2 45.75 0.72 -9.71
C GLU A 2 44.64 0.79 -8.66
N ARG A 3 43.79 -0.23 -8.57
CA ARG A 3 42.68 -0.31 -7.60
C ARG A 3 43.30 -0.66 -6.24
N LYS A 4 43.14 0.21 -5.25
CA LYS A 4 43.64 -0.01 -3.88
C LYS A 4 42.51 0.20 -2.87
N ASN A 5 42.39 -0.72 -1.91
CA ASN A 5 41.46 -0.67 -0.79
C ASN A 5 39.95 -0.66 -1.22
N ILE A 6 39.60 -1.32 -2.32
CA ILE A 6 38.19 -1.48 -2.74
C ILE A 6 37.55 -2.61 -1.93
N LYS A 7 36.36 -2.36 -1.39
CA LYS A 7 35.57 -3.31 -0.60
C LYS A 7 34.30 -3.65 -1.36
N CYS A 8 34.18 -4.86 -1.84
CA CYS A 8 33.01 -5.35 -2.56
C CYS A 8 32.14 -6.16 -1.61
N HIS A 9 31.04 -5.56 -1.17
CA HIS A 9 30.04 -6.20 -0.33
C HIS A 9 29.18 -7.10 -1.20
N PHE A 10 29.47 -8.41 -1.23
CA PHE A 10 28.67 -9.39 -1.95
C PHE A 10 27.46 -9.76 -1.09
N ILE A 11 26.27 -9.45 -1.59
CA ILE A 11 25.01 -9.60 -0.86
C ILE A 11 24.14 -10.62 -1.59
N SER A 12 24.09 -11.82 -1.01
CA SER A 12 23.15 -12.87 -1.45
C SER A 12 21.74 -12.45 -1.03
N ASN A 13 20.82 -12.36 -2.00
CA ASN A 13 19.46 -11.88 -1.75
C ASN A 13 18.46 -12.46 -2.74
N THR A 14 17.21 -12.16 -2.51
CA THR A 14 16.11 -12.32 -3.46
C THR A 14 15.30 -11.03 -3.49
N HIS A 15 14.56 -10.78 -4.56
CA HIS A 15 13.40 -9.90 -4.51
C HIS A 15 12.16 -10.77 -4.46
N TRP A 16 11.40 -10.67 -3.37
CA TRP A 16 10.29 -11.57 -3.15
C TRP A 16 8.95 -10.86 -3.31
N ASP A 17 8.41 -10.94 -4.54
CA ASP A 17 7.04 -10.54 -4.80
C ASP A 17 6.10 -11.60 -4.22
N ARG A 18 5.32 -11.21 -3.20
CA ARG A 18 4.36 -12.13 -2.59
C ARG A 18 3.30 -12.62 -3.58
N GLU A 19 2.92 -11.73 -4.49
CA GLU A 19 1.96 -11.96 -5.56
C GLU A 19 2.18 -10.93 -6.67
N TRP A 20 2.26 -11.38 -7.89
CA TRP A 20 2.45 -10.55 -9.10
C TRP A 20 2.17 -11.36 -10.36
N LYS A 21 3.19 -12.12 -10.85
CA LYS A 21 3.05 -13.08 -11.96
C LYS A 21 2.22 -14.28 -11.55
N PHE A 22 2.23 -14.60 -10.25
CA PHE A 22 1.55 -15.73 -9.63
C PHE A 22 0.67 -15.25 -8.48
N SER A 23 -0.38 -16.03 -8.16
CA SER A 23 -1.17 -15.82 -6.96
C SER A 23 -0.36 -16.07 -5.68
N ALA A 24 -0.83 -15.52 -4.55
CA ALA A 24 -0.14 -15.63 -3.26
C ALA A 24 0.17 -17.08 -2.87
N GLN A 25 -0.75 -18.04 -3.10
CA GLN A 25 -0.53 -19.44 -2.73
C GLN A 25 0.53 -20.12 -3.60
N ARG A 26 0.60 -19.79 -4.90
CA ARG A 26 1.63 -20.33 -5.77
C ARG A 26 3.00 -19.80 -5.40
N THR A 27 3.11 -18.50 -5.13
CA THR A 27 4.36 -17.87 -4.66
C THR A 27 4.75 -18.41 -3.29
N ARG A 28 3.79 -18.65 -2.39
CA ARG A 28 4.05 -19.29 -1.08
C ARG A 28 4.66 -20.68 -1.24
N HIS A 29 4.17 -21.50 -2.19
CA HIS A 29 4.77 -22.80 -2.47
C HIS A 29 6.25 -22.67 -2.90
N MET A 30 6.55 -21.68 -3.76
CA MET A 30 7.93 -21.38 -4.17
C MET A 30 8.77 -20.90 -2.98
N LEU A 31 8.22 -20.05 -2.12
CA LEU A 31 8.87 -19.53 -0.93
C LEU A 31 9.28 -20.64 0.04
N VAL A 32 8.38 -21.60 0.27
CA VAL A 32 8.68 -22.75 1.14
C VAL A 32 9.88 -23.54 0.60
N THR A 33 9.92 -23.77 -0.69
CA THR A 33 11.07 -24.45 -1.33
C THR A 33 12.35 -23.62 -1.19
N ALA A 34 12.28 -22.31 -1.44
CA ALA A 34 13.45 -21.43 -1.35
C ALA A 34 14.01 -21.33 0.08
N ILE A 35 13.15 -21.21 1.10
CA ILE A 35 13.58 -21.15 2.49
C ILE A 35 14.10 -22.50 2.98
N ASP A 36 13.45 -23.62 2.64
CA ASP A 36 13.97 -24.95 2.99
C ASP A 36 15.38 -25.17 2.40
N MET A 37 15.62 -24.75 1.13
CA MET A 37 16.96 -24.78 0.52
C MET A 37 17.95 -23.87 1.25
N LEU A 38 17.54 -22.66 1.65
CA LEU A 38 18.40 -21.73 2.37
C LEU A 38 18.84 -22.31 3.72
N LEU A 39 17.91 -22.91 4.46
CA LEU A 39 18.20 -23.54 5.74
C LEU A 39 19.19 -24.71 5.58
N ASP A 40 19.02 -25.49 4.52
CA ASP A 40 19.94 -26.57 4.13
C ASP A 40 21.35 -26.06 3.79
N ILE A 41 21.43 -24.94 3.06
CA ILE A 41 22.72 -24.29 2.71
C ILE A 41 23.40 -23.78 3.97
N PHE A 42 22.72 -23.11 4.88
CA PHE A 42 23.28 -22.63 6.14
C PHE A 42 23.84 -23.75 7.03
N GLU A 43 23.28 -24.95 6.93
CA GLU A 43 23.75 -26.13 7.66
C GLU A 43 24.96 -26.78 6.98
N LYS A 44 24.98 -26.86 5.66
CA LYS A 44 25.95 -27.65 4.87
C LYS A 44 27.15 -26.86 4.39
N GLU A 45 27.00 -25.53 4.25
CA GLU A 45 28.03 -24.64 3.68
C GLU A 45 28.39 -23.52 4.71
N PRO A 46 29.42 -23.74 5.56
CA PRO A 46 29.79 -22.78 6.59
C PRO A 46 30.28 -21.42 6.04
N ASP A 47 30.80 -21.40 4.81
CA ASP A 47 31.26 -20.18 4.15
C ASP A 47 30.13 -19.37 3.54
N TYR A 48 28.91 -19.92 3.47
CA TYR A 48 27.69 -19.17 3.12
C TYR A 48 27.17 -18.45 4.37
N LYS A 49 27.57 -17.18 4.55
CA LYS A 49 27.42 -16.48 5.83
C LYS A 49 26.12 -15.73 6.00
N HIS A 50 25.59 -15.15 4.92
CA HIS A 50 24.47 -14.23 4.99
C HIS A 50 23.49 -14.42 3.83
N PHE A 51 22.22 -14.14 4.10
CA PHE A 51 21.18 -13.99 3.09
C PHE A 51 20.22 -12.87 3.48
N HIS A 52 19.88 -11.99 2.53
CA HIS A 52 18.96 -10.87 2.74
C HIS A 52 17.59 -11.20 2.16
N LEU A 53 16.58 -11.26 3.04
CA LEU A 53 15.19 -11.54 2.67
C LEU A 53 14.45 -10.23 2.34
N ASP A 54 14.98 -9.49 1.38
CA ASP A 54 14.35 -8.34 0.72
C ASP A 54 13.78 -7.27 1.67
N SER A 55 14.38 -7.07 2.82
CA SER A 55 13.90 -6.14 3.87
C SER A 55 12.48 -6.41 4.38
N GLN A 56 11.92 -7.60 4.16
CA GLN A 56 10.54 -7.96 4.49
C GLN A 56 10.47 -9.02 5.60
N THR A 57 9.37 -9.01 6.36
CA THR A 57 9.03 -10.06 7.34
C THR A 57 7.81 -10.89 6.95
N LEU A 58 6.97 -10.41 6.06
CA LEU A 58 5.80 -11.14 5.56
C LEU A 58 6.15 -12.52 4.98
N PRO A 59 7.28 -12.71 4.25
CA PRO A 59 7.71 -14.04 3.82
C PRO A 59 7.95 -15.03 4.97
N ILE A 60 8.38 -14.57 6.14
CA ILE A 60 8.53 -15.43 7.35
C ILE A 60 7.16 -15.89 7.85
N GLN A 61 6.18 -14.97 7.88
CA GLN A 61 4.79 -15.32 8.25
C GLN A 61 4.21 -16.35 7.26
N ASP A 62 4.32 -16.08 5.96
CA ASP A 62 3.83 -16.98 4.90
C ASP A 62 4.49 -18.37 4.95
N TYR A 63 5.79 -18.44 5.25
CA TYR A 63 6.51 -19.70 5.42
C TYR A 63 6.03 -20.49 6.65
N LEU A 64 5.89 -19.83 7.80
CA LEU A 64 5.52 -20.47 9.06
C LEU A 64 4.05 -20.90 9.11
N GLU A 65 3.17 -20.34 8.31
CA GLU A 65 1.81 -20.86 8.13
C GLU A 65 1.82 -22.29 7.57
N ILE A 66 2.86 -22.68 6.81
CA ILE A 66 3.02 -24.02 6.20
C ILE A 66 3.98 -24.89 7.01
N LYS A 67 5.03 -24.31 7.58
CA LYS A 67 6.13 -25.00 8.28
C LYS A 67 6.31 -24.46 9.72
N PRO A 68 5.29 -24.50 10.59
CA PRO A 68 5.37 -23.94 11.94
C PRO A 68 6.49 -24.57 12.78
N GLN A 69 6.85 -25.83 12.53
CA GLN A 69 7.93 -26.55 13.20
C GLN A 69 9.33 -25.98 12.93
N LYS A 70 9.46 -25.11 11.92
CA LYS A 70 10.74 -24.47 11.56
C LYS A 70 10.99 -23.15 12.29
N LYS A 71 10.10 -22.73 13.20
CA LYS A 71 10.21 -21.44 13.91
C LYS A 71 11.54 -21.30 14.64
N GLU A 72 11.97 -22.29 15.39
CA GLU A 72 13.18 -22.21 16.20
C GLU A 72 14.46 -22.15 15.35
N ILE A 73 14.52 -22.84 14.22
CA ILE A 73 15.70 -22.76 13.34
C ILE A 73 15.78 -21.40 12.62
N LEU A 74 14.63 -20.83 12.23
CA LEU A 74 14.60 -19.46 11.71
C LEU A 74 15.05 -18.45 12.76
N LYS A 75 14.56 -18.59 14.00
CA LYS A 75 14.96 -17.72 15.11
C LYS A 75 16.47 -17.78 15.35
N LYS A 76 17.07 -18.96 15.29
CA LYS A 76 18.53 -19.15 15.39
C LYS A 76 19.24 -18.32 14.31
N TYR A 77 18.93 -18.53 13.03
CA TYR A 77 19.67 -17.88 11.95
C TYR A 77 19.41 -16.37 11.84
N ILE A 78 18.21 -15.90 12.22
CA ILE A 78 17.90 -14.46 12.27
C ILE A 78 18.66 -13.80 13.44
N SER A 79 18.65 -14.40 14.64
CA SER A 79 19.38 -13.86 15.80
C SER A 79 20.90 -13.84 15.60
N GLU A 80 21.45 -14.84 14.91
CA GLU A 80 22.87 -14.89 14.51
C GLU A 80 23.21 -13.89 13.39
N GLY A 81 22.22 -13.26 12.75
CA GLY A 81 22.39 -12.34 11.61
C GLY A 81 22.76 -13.03 10.30
N LYS A 82 22.59 -14.36 10.21
CA LYS A 82 22.76 -15.10 8.95
C LYS A 82 21.61 -14.83 7.98
N LEU A 83 20.37 -14.78 8.49
CA LEU A 83 19.20 -14.39 7.72
C LEU A 83 18.76 -12.99 8.14
N ALA A 84 18.97 -12.01 7.26
CA ALA A 84 18.56 -10.63 7.48
C ALA A 84 17.08 -10.43 7.06
N VAL A 85 16.22 -9.99 7.99
CA VAL A 85 14.78 -9.77 7.79
C VAL A 85 14.36 -8.40 8.33
N GLY A 86 13.27 -7.83 7.77
CA GLY A 86 12.80 -6.50 8.12
C GLY A 86 13.69 -5.38 7.53
N PRO A 87 13.37 -4.11 7.80
CA PRO A 87 12.49 -3.58 8.84
C PRO A 87 11.00 -3.56 8.47
N TRP A 88 10.65 -3.75 7.21
CA TRP A 88 9.30 -3.70 6.71
C TRP A 88 8.53 -5.00 6.98
N PHE A 89 7.21 -4.89 7.12
CA PHE A 89 6.34 -6.05 7.02
C PHE A 89 6.30 -6.55 5.56
N CYS A 90 5.94 -5.66 4.63
CA CYS A 90 6.10 -5.85 3.19
C CYS A 90 6.64 -4.56 2.56
N LEU A 91 7.24 -4.63 1.38
CA LEU A 91 7.74 -3.46 0.65
C LEU A 91 6.58 -2.73 -0.03
N PRO A 92 6.14 -1.55 0.47
CA PRO A 92 4.99 -0.83 -0.06
C PRO A 92 5.35 -0.01 -1.30
N ASP A 93 4.32 0.37 -2.08
CA ASP A 93 4.40 1.57 -2.90
C ASP A 93 3.98 2.78 -2.07
N GLU A 94 4.92 3.64 -1.78
CA GLU A 94 4.76 4.78 -0.88
C GLU A 94 3.74 5.82 -1.37
N PHE A 95 3.52 5.92 -2.69
CA PHE A 95 2.56 6.87 -3.29
C PHE A 95 1.11 6.34 -3.30
N CYS A 96 0.91 5.06 -3.06
CA CYS A 96 -0.41 4.42 -3.09
C CYS A 96 -1.02 4.20 -1.70
N VAL A 97 -0.28 4.46 -0.62
CA VAL A 97 -0.68 4.17 0.76
C VAL A 97 -0.58 5.42 1.66
N GLY A 98 -1.35 5.45 2.73
CA GLY A 98 -1.33 6.54 3.70
C GLY A 98 -0.07 6.54 4.58
N GLY A 99 0.31 7.72 5.11
CA GLY A 99 1.49 7.85 5.98
C GLY A 99 1.41 7.00 7.25
N GLU A 100 0.23 6.92 7.89
CA GLU A 100 0.03 6.04 9.05
C GLU A 100 0.23 4.57 8.68
N SER A 101 -0.20 4.15 7.50
CA SER A 101 0.01 2.79 7.01
C SER A 101 1.48 2.44 6.82
N LEU A 102 2.32 3.39 6.38
CA LEU A 102 3.77 3.20 6.30
C LEU A 102 4.38 2.99 7.70
N ILE A 103 3.94 3.78 8.70
CA ILE A 103 4.37 3.62 10.10
C ILE A 103 3.95 2.25 10.62
N ARG A 104 2.70 1.82 10.40
CA ARG A 104 2.19 0.51 10.83
C ARG A 104 2.91 -0.65 10.16
N ASN A 105 3.25 -0.50 8.89
CA ASN A 105 4.04 -1.49 8.15
C ASN A 105 5.44 -1.67 8.79
N LEU A 106 6.14 -0.58 9.10
CA LEU A 106 7.44 -0.62 9.80
C LEU A 106 7.29 -1.16 11.22
N LEU A 107 6.27 -0.75 11.99
CA LEU A 107 6.02 -1.27 13.35
C LEU A 107 5.79 -2.78 13.34
N LEU A 108 4.96 -3.28 12.43
CA LEU A 108 4.68 -4.71 12.32
C LEU A 108 5.92 -5.49 11.87
N GLY A 109 6.66 -4.95 10.92
CA GLY A 109 7.94 -5.53 10.48
C GLY A 109 8.95 -5.65 11.62
N HIS A 110 9.12 -4.57 12.41
CA HIS A 110 9.98 -4.59 13.59
C HIS A 110 9.48 -5.57 14.66
N LYS A 111 8.16 -5.60 14.93
CA LYS A 111 7.55 -6.53 15.90
C LYS A 111 7.87 -7.98 15.52
N ILE A 112 7.59 -8.36 14.28
CA ILE A 112 7.86 -9.74 13.80
C ILE A 112 9.36 -10.05 13.84
N ALA A 113 10.22 -9.19 13.28
CA ALA A 113 11.66 -9.44 13.26
C ALA A 113 12.26 -9.59 14.67
N ASN A 114 11.80 -8.77 15.64
CA ASN A 114 12.23 -8.86 17.02
C ASN A 114 11.78 -10.14 17.74
N GLU A 115 10.64 -10.73 17.37
CA GLU A 115 10.23 -12.06 17.87
C GLU A 115 11.25 -13.15 17.50
N PHE A 116 11.95 -12.96 16.38
CA PHE A 116 13.03 -13.84 15.90
C PHE A 116 14.44 -13.39 16.36
N GLY A 117 14.52 -12.31 17.12
CA GLY A 117 15.74 -11.88 17.83
C GLY A 117 16.44 -10.65 17.26
N LYS A 118 16.31 -10.33 15.96
CA LYS A 118 16.98 -9.18 15.36
C LYS A 118 16.25 -8.62 14.15
N VAL A 119 16.08 -7.30 14.12
CA VAL A 119 15.63 -6.57 12.94
C VAL A 119 16.82 -6.05 12.14
N SER A 120 16.82 -6.22 10.82
CA SER A 120 17.78 -5.60 9.92
C SER A 120 17.35 -4.16 9.66
N LYS A 121 17.96 -3.20 10.37
CA LYS A 121 17.65 -1.76 10.26
C LYS A 121 18.33 -1.14 9.04
N THR A 122 17.77 -1.39 7.87
CA THR A 122 18.25 -0.88 6.58
C THR A 122 17.16 -0.10 5.87
N GLY A 123 17.55 0.99 5.19
CA GLY A 123 16.65 1.74 4.32
C GLY A 123 16.62 1.18 2.88
N TYR A 124 16.81 -0.13 2.73
CA TYR A 124 16.81 -0.80 1.44
C TYR A 124 15.38 -0.95 0.91
N SER A 125 15.00 -0.06 0.01
CA SER A 125 13.71 -0.05 -0.69
C SER A 125 13.88 0.29 -2.17
N PRO A 126 14.61 -0.53 -2.94
CA PRO A 126 14.92 -0.23 -4.34
C PRO A 126 13.77 -0.52 -5.30
N PHE A 127 12.65 -1.07 -4.82
CA PHE A 127 11.56 -1.59 -5.65
C PHE A 127 10.35 -0.66 -5.73
N GLY A 128 10.21 0.30 -4.82
CA GLY A 128 9.16 1.31 -4.85
C GLY A 128 9.17 2.13 -6.16
N TRP A 129 8.04 2.68 -6.52
CA TRP A 129 7.85 3.49 -7.73
C TRP A 129 8.20 4.96 -7.49
N GLY A 130 9.40 5.20 -7.00
CA GLY A 130 9.87 6.46 -6.44
C GLY A 130 9.80 6.45 -4.91
N GLN A 131 10.14 7.60 -4.30
CA GLN A 131 10.20 7.76 -2.84
C GLN A 131 9.52 9.06 -2.44
N ILE A 132 8.64 9.05 -1.45
CA ILE A 132 7.99 10.26 -0.93
C ILE A 132 8.95 11.09 -0.09
N SER A 133 8.71 12.40 -0.05
CA SER A 133 9.55 13.34 0.72
C SER A 133 9.54 13.11 2.24
N GLN A 134 8.59 12.32 2.75
CA GLN A 134 8.47 12.00 4.18
C GLN A 134 9.39 10.85 4.63
N MET A 135 9.96 10.07 3.70
CA MET A 135 10.74 8.86 4.07
C MET A 135 11.96 9.12 4.95
N PRO A 136 12.75 10.21 4.79
CA PRO A 136 13.84 10.50 5.71
C PRO A 136 13.38 10.61 7.17
N GLN A 137 12.26 11.29 7.42
CA GLN A 137 11.67 11.40 8.77
C GLN A 137 11.24 10.03 9.29
N LEU A 138 10.53 9.24 8.48
CA LEU A 138 10.06 7.92 8.87
C LEU A 138 11.24 7.00 9.20
N TYR A 139 12.23 6.87 8.33
CA TYR A 139 13.39 6.05 8.57
C TYR A 139 14.15 6.47 9.83
N HIS A 140 14.43 7.77 9.97
CA HIS A 140 15.10 8.30 11.16
C HIS A 140 14.33 8.00 12.46
N GLY A 141 12.99 8.11 12.43
CA GLY A 141 12.10 7.77 13.54
C GLY A 141 12.19 6.30 13.97
N PHE A 142 12.58 5.40 13.07
CA PHE A 142 12.84 3.98 13.36
C PHE A 142 14.32 3.66 13.61
N GLY A 143 15.19 4.68 13.67
CA GLY A 143 16.64 4.54 13.86
C GLY A 143 17.34 3.95 12.64
N ILE A 144 16.89 4.35 11.45
CA ILE A 144 17.47 4.01 10.15
C ILE A 144 17.95 5.33 9.53
N ASP A 145 19.27 5.51 9.42
CA ASP A 145 19.88 6.76 8.96
C ASP A 145 20.47 6.66 7.55
N PHE A 146 20.13 5.60 6.81
CA PHE A 146 20.56 5.39 5.44
C PHE A 146 19.41 4.90 4.57
N ALA A 147 19.31 5.42 3.33
CA ALA A 147 18.35 4.95 2.34
C ALA A 147 19.05 4.45 1.07
N SER A 148 18.65 3.26 0.62
CA SER A 148 19.19 2.59 -0.56
C SER A 148 18.09 2.40 -1.60
N PHE A 149 18.06 3.25 -2.63
CA PHE A 149 17.06 3.21 -3.71
C PHE A 149 17.57 3.84 -5.00
N TYR A 150 16.90 3.61 -6.12
CA TYR A 150 17.34 4.14 -7.42
C TYR A 150 16.23 4.66 -8.32
N ARG A 151 15.00 4.15 -8.22
CA ARG A 151 13.88 4.67 -9.00
C ARG A 151 13.52 6.09 -8.56
N GLY A 152 13.22 6.94 -9.53
CA GLY A 152 12.93 8.35 -9.27
C GLY A 152 14.16 9.25 -9.19
N LEU A 153 15.36 8.72 -9.45
CA LEU A 153 16.63 9.45 -9.51
C LEU A 153 17.22 9.46 -10.93
N ASN A 154 18.12 10.42 -11.15
CA ASN A 154 18.94 10.48 -12.35
C ASN A 154 20.38 10.92 -12.03
N THR A 155 21.28 10.74 -12.98
CA THR A 155 22.70 11.06 -12.80
C THR A 155 23.01 12.56 -12.79
N TYR A 156 22.08 13.42 -13.15
CA TYR A 156 22.22 14.90 -12.99
C TYR A 156 21.96 15.31 -11.55
N MET A 157 20.99 14.69 -10.88
CA MET A 157 20.70 14.93 -9.46
C MET A 157 21.79 14.34 -8.57
N ALA A 158 22.14 13.08 -8.81
CA ALA A 158 23.17 12.33 -8.09
C ALA A 158 24.24 11.80 -9.05
N PRO A 159 25.26 12.62 -9.45
CA PRO A 159 26.30 12.19 -10.38
C PRO A 159 27.10 10.98 -9.86
N LYS A 160 27.29 10.88 -8.57
CA LYS A 160 27.82 9.71 -7.86
C LYS A 160 26.72 8.98 -7.12
N SER A 161 27.04 7.80 -6.60
CA SER A 161 26.07 6.94 -5.93
C SER A 161 25.61 7.48 -4.58
N GLU A 162 26.47 8.19 -3.87
CA GLU A 162 26.20 8.65 -2.52
C GLU A 162 25.76 10.12 -2.50
N PHE A 163 24.74 10.42 -1.71
CA PHE A 163 24.19 11.76 -1.49
C PHE A 163 23.52 11.85 -0.11
N TYR A 164 23.25 13.06 0.36
CA TYR A 164 22.36 13.30 1.50
C TYR A 164 20.93 13.49 1.00
N TRP A 165 19.98 12.92 1.72
CA TRP A 165 18.56 13.12 1.40
C TRP A 165 17.86 13.87 2.53
N GLU A 166 17.34 15.07 2.22
CA GLU A 166 16.59 15.92 3.14
C GLU A 166 15.09 15.78 2.88
N GLY A 167 14.35 15.37 3.89
CA GLY A 167 12.92 15.19 3.88
C GLY A 167 12.13 16.49 3.99
N ALA A 168 10.81 16.37 3.93
CA ALA A 168 9.89 17.51 3.99
C ALA A 168 9.95 18.29 5.32
N ASP A 169 10.32 17.64 6.41
CA ASP A 169 10.46 18.23 7.75
C ASP A 169 11.89 18.75 8.05
N GLY A 170 12.82 18.60 7.09
CA GLY A 170 14.21 18.96 7.24
C GLY A 170 15.10 17.84 7.79
N THR A 171 14.56 16.68 8.15
CA THR A 171 15.36 15.51 8.54
C THR A 171 16.26 15.10 7.40
N THR A 172 17.55 14.92 7.67
CA THR A 172 18.55 14.54 6.67
C THR A 172 19.18 13.20 7.02
N ILE A 173 19.18 12.28 6.07
CA ILE A 173 19.81 10.95 6.19
C ILE A 173 20.83 10.74 5.06
N TYR A 174 21.70 9.75 5.24
CA TYR A 174 22.58 9.28 4.17
C TYR A 174 21.76 8.50 3.11
N ALA A 175 22.20 8.54 1.85
CA ALA A 175 21.51 7.79 0.81
C ALA A 175 22.47 7.32 -0.29
N SER A 176 22.06 6.29 -1.00
CA SER A 176 22.74 5.78 -2.20
C SER A 176 21.77 5.32 -3.27
N ARG A 177 22.10 5.66 -4.53
CA ARG A 177 21.40 5.13 -5.71
C ARG A 177 21.96 3.77 -6.20
N LEU A 178 22.90 3.19 -5.46
CA LEU A 178 23.46 1.86 -5.68
C LEU A 178 24.18 1.65 -7.05
N GLY A 179 24.69 2.72 -7.67
CA GLY A 179 25.41 2.66 -8.95
C GLY A 179 24.50 2.66 -10.18
N GLN A 180 25.07 2.46 -11.35
CA GLN A 180 24.38 2.42 -12.66
C GLN A 180 23.54 1.15 -12.84
N ARG A 181 24.00 0.04 -12.30
CA ARG A 181 23.29 -1.23 -12.24
C ARG A 181 22.98 -1.54 -10.78
N PRO A 182 21.91 -0.94 -10.24
CA PRO A 182 21.73 -0.85 -8.78
C PRO A 182 21.31 -2.15 -8.11
N ARG A 183 20.69 -3.09 -8.85
CA ARG A 183 20.28 -4.40 -8.32
C ARG A 183 20.55 -5.49 -9.34
N TYR A 184 20.65 -6.74 -8.87
CA TYR A 184 20.91 -7.91 -9.70
C TYR A 184 22.23 -7.85 -10.47
N ASN A 185 23.13 -6.90 -10.12
CA ASN A 185 24.36 -6.69 -10.89
C ASN A 185 25.22 -7.96 -10.92
N MET A 186 25.42 -8.64 -9.79
CA MET A 186 26.20 -9.86 -9.75
C MET A 186 25.46 -11.06 -10.34
N TRP A 187 24.13 -11.08 -10.26
CA TRP A 187 23.37 -12.11 -10.96
C TRP A 187 23.56 -12.05 -12.48
N TYR A 188 23.51 -10.84 -13.06
CA TYR A 188 23.76 -10.65 -14.50
C TYR A 188 25.23 -10.85 -14.86
N ILE A 189 26.14 -10.24 -14.11
CA ILE A 189 27.55 -10.17 -14.48
C ILE A 189 28.28 -11.49 -14.16
N MET A 190 28.02 -12.08 -13.01
CA MET A 190 28.78 -13.23 -12.50
C MET A 190 27.98 -14.53 -12.46
N GLN A 191 26.82 -14.56 -11.80
CA GLN A 191 26.11 -15.81 -11.56
C GLN A 191 25.69 -16.50 -12.86
N ARG A 192 25.14 -15.77 -13.81
CA ARG A 192 24.69 -16.37 -15.08
C ARG A 192 25.82 -16.98 -15.90
N PRO A 193 26.95 -16.27 -16.16
CA PRO A 193 28.09 -16.89 -16.83
C PRO A 193 28.69 -18.07 -16.04
N VAL A 194 28.98 -17.84 -14.75
CA VAL A 194 29.73 -18.83 -13.94
C VAL A 194 28.92 -20.08 -13.63
N PHE A 195 27.61 -19.94 -13.32
CA PHE A 195 26.78 -21.10 -12.90
C PHE A 195 26.06 -21.78 -14.05
N TYR A 196 25.89 -21.11 -15.20
CA TYR A 196 25.09 -21.61 -16.31
C TYR A 196 25.76 -21.47 -17.68
N GLY A 197 27.01 -20.99 -17.76
CA GLY A 197 27.72 -20.75 -19.02
C GLY A 197 27.00 -19.75 -19.94
N LYS A 198 26.12 -18.90 -19.42
CA LYS A 198 25.29 -17.99 -20.21
C LYS A 198 25.96 -16.63 -20.36
N ARG A 199 26.27 -16.22 -21.60
CA ARG A 199 26.72 -14.86 -21.91
C ARG A 199 25.54 -13.88 -22.03
N ASP A 200 25.82 -12.59 -21.98
CA ASP A 200 24.84 -11.55 -22.29
C ASP A 200 24.22 -11.79 -23.66
N GLY A 201 22.88 -11.79 -23.72
CA GLY A 201 22.13 -12.10 -24.94
C GLY A 201 21.70 -13.56 -25.12
N ASP A 202 22.25 -14.50 -24.37
CA ASP A 202 21.87 -15.93 -24.41
C ASP A 202 20.57 -16.26 -23.65
N ASN A 203 19.78 -15.27 -23.34
CA ASN A 203 18.60 -15.37 -22.49
C ASN A 203 17.50 -16.29 -23.01
N ARG A 204 17.49 -16.61 -24.29
CA ARG A 204 16.36 -17.25 -24.97
C ARG A 204 16.63 -18.68 -25.47
N ARG A 205 17.79 -19.23 -25.22
CA ARG A 205 18.08 -20.62 -25.63
C ARG A 205 17.53 -21.57 -24.58
N VAL A 206 16.38 -22.13 -24.86
CA VAL A 206 15.84 -23.28 -24.16
C VAL A 206 16.24 -24.52 -24.95
N SER A 207 16.98 -25.42 -24.33
CA SER A 207 17.18 -26.75 -24.90
C SER A 207 15.94 -27.60 -24.70
N TRP A 208 15.45 -28.19 -25.76
CA TRP A 208 14.28 -29.08 -25.75
C TRP A 208 14.69 -30.56 -25.65
N GLY A 209 15.97 -30.82 -25.44
CA GLY A 209 16.50 -32.19 -25.31
C GLY A 209 16.05 -32.86 -24.01
N ALA A 210 15.80 -34.16 -24.05
CA ALA A 210 15.37 -34.95 -22.89
C ALA A 210 16.35 -34.89 -21.70
N GLY A 211 17.60 -34.46 -21.91
CA GLY A 211 18.61 -34.28 -20.86
C GLY A 211 18.48 -33.01 -20.02
N ASP A 212 17.69 -32.03 -20.44
CA ASP A 212 17.59 -30.72 -19.78
C ASP A 212 16.38 -30.62 -18.82
N GLY A 213 15.60 -31.69 -18.69
CA GLY A 213 14.67 -31.92 -17.58
C GLY A 213 13.60 -30.83 -17.36
N ILE A 214 13.13 -30.15 -18.42
CA ILE A 214 12.05 -29.18 -18.28
C ILE A 214 10.74 -29.93 -18.15
N PHE A 215 10.12 -29.85 -16.97
CA PHE A 215 8.80 -30.40 -16.73
C PHE A 215 7.73 -29.37 -17.11
N ARG A 216 6.76 -29.80 -17.93
CA ARG A 216 5.58 -29.00 -18.30
C ARG A 216 4.32 -29.84 -18.13
N PHE A 217 3.25 -29.20 -17.65
CA PHE A 217 1.93 -29.81 -17.68
C PHE A 217 1.38 -29.81 -19.11
N ALA A 218 0.88 -30.94 -19.58
CA ALA A 218 0.19 -31.05 -20.84
C ALA A 218 -1.29 -30.58 -20.76
N ASP A 219 -1.76 -30.19 -19.58
CA ASP A 219 -3.09 -29.69 -19.35
C ASP A 219 -3.10 -28.15 -19.53
N PRO A 220 -3.75 -27.62 -20.59
CA PRO A 220 -3.81 -26.18 -20.84
C PRO A 220 -4.44 -25.37 -19.70
N ALA A 221 -5.38 -25.93 -18.96
CA ALA A 221 -6.03 -25.28 -17.82
C ALA A 221 -5.08 -25.08 -16.64
N ARG A 222 -3.98 -25.83 -16.59
CA ARG A 222 -2.95 -25.76 -15.54
C ARG A 222 -1.63 -25.17 -16.01
N CYS A 223 -1.49 -24.96 -17.32
CA CYS A 223 -0.30 -24.36 -17.94
C CYS A 223 -0.38 -22.83 -18.00
N GLU A 224 -1.16 -22.19 -17.13
CA GLU A 224 -1.31 -20.73 -17.10
C GLU A 224 0.01 -20.00 -16.91
N TYR A 225 1.02 -20.73 -16.44
CA TYR A 225 2.35 -20.21 -16.17
C TYR A 225 3.44 -21.15 -16.59
N GLU A 226 4.42 -20.61 -17.24
CA GLU A 226 5.68 -21.25 -17.54
C GLU A 226 6.56 -21.42 -16.28
N TYR A 227 5.97 -21.90 -15.18
CA TYR A 227 6.77 -22.28 -14.03
C TYR A 227 7.44 -23.60 -14.34
N GLN A 228 8.72 -23.53 -14.63
CA GLN A 228 9.50 -24.69 -15.02
C GLN A 228 10.19 -25.28 -13.81
N TYR A 229 9.85 -26.52 -13.48
CA TYR A 229 10.69 -27.35 -12.62
C TYR A 229 11.79 -27.94 -13.51
N SER A 230 13.01 -27.38 -13.43
CA SER A 230 14.15 -27.94 -14.13
C SER A 230 15.08 -28.64 -13.13
N HIS A 231 15.51 -29.86 -13.44
CA HIS A 231 16.66 -30.46 -12.78
C HIS A 231 17.91 -29.81 -13.35
N ARG A 232 18.34 -28.68 -12.75
CA ARG A 232 19.55 -27.99 -13.21
C ARG A 232 20.78 -28.81 -12.86
N LYS A 233 21.67 -29.00 -13.84
CA LYS A 233 23.03 -29.46 -13.57
C LYS A 233 23.76 -28.35 -12.80
N TYR A 234 24.42 -28.71 -11.71
CA TYR A 234 25.27 -27.78 -10.97
C TYR A 234 26.62 -27.68 -11.69
N GLU A 235 26.69 -26.82 -12.71
CA GLU A 235 27.90 -26.48 -13.44
C GLU A 235 28.62 -25.33 -12.74
N TYR A 236 29.93 -25.19 -12.95
CA TYR A 236 30.69 -24.05 -12.45
C TYR A 236 31.81 -23.76 -13.45
N HIS A 237 31.75 -22.62 -14.09
CA HIS A 237 32.61 -22.16 -15.16
C HIS A 237 33.61 -21.15 -14.60
N ASP A 238 34.71 -21.63 -14.03
CA ASP A 238 35.74 -20.80 -13.40
C ASP A 238 36.52 -19.95 -14.43
N GLU A 239 36.52 -20.33 -15.70
CA GLU A 239 37.11 -19.57 -16.78
C GLU A 239 36.55 -18.15 -16.94
N TYR A 240 35.34 -17.89 -16.43
CA TYR A 240 34.72 -16.56 -16.48
C TYR A 240 35.04 -15.66 -15.29
N ILE A 241 35.60 -16.18 -14.21
CA ILE A 241 35.77 -15.46 -12.94
C ILE A 241 36.56 -14.16 -13.11
N ALA A 242 37.75 -14.24 -13.70
CA ALA A 242 38.63 -13.08 -13.85
C ALA A 242 38.01 -11.99 -14.76
N GLU A 243 37.47 -12.39 -15.92
CA GLU A 243 36.79 -11.46 -16.83
C GLU A 243 35.60 -10.77 -16.18
N LYS A 244 34.75 -11.53 -15.48
CA LYS A 244 33.53 -10.98 -14.89
C LYS A 244 33.78 -10.18 -13.62
N THR A 245 34.81 -10.50 -12.85
CA THR A 245 35.27 -9.65 -11.74
C THR A 245 35.77 -8.30 -12.26
N GLU A 246 36.57 -8.29 -13.34
CA GLU A 246 36.99 -7.04 -13.99
C GLU A 246 35.80 -6.23 -14.51
N GLN A 247 34.83 -6.87 -15.16
CA GLN A 247 33.62 -6.22 -15.63
C GLN A 247 32.85 -5.58 -14.48
N ALA A 248 32.65 -6.29 -13.38
CA ALA A 248 31.93 -5.81 -12.20
C ALA A 248 32.59 -4.59 -11.55
N LEU A 249 33.91 -4.58 -11.51
CA LEU A 249 34.69 -3.46 -10.97
C LEU A 249 34.66 -2.24 -11.91
N SER A 250 34.93 -2.46 -13.22
CA SER A 250 35.01 -1.38 -14.20
C SER A 250 33.67 -0.66 -14.40
N GLU A 251 32.54 -1.35 -14.34
CA GLU A 251 31.21 -0.74 -14.38
C GLU A 251 30.92 0.17 -13.17
N GLN A 252 31.72 0.05 -12.07
CA GLN A 252 31.51 0.78 -10.84
C GLN A 252 32.64 1.76 -10.47
N ASP A 253 33.74 1.79 -11.20
CA ASP A 253 34.93 2.60 -10.86
C ASP A 253 34.60 4.10 -10.69
N ASP A 254 33.78 4.68 -11.54
CA ASP A 254 33.44 6.10 -11.52
C ASP A 254 32.13 6.41 -10.79
N GLU A 255 31.44 5.42 -10.25
CA GLU A 255 30.11 5.56 -9.67
C GLU A 255 30.11 5.98 -8.21
N TRP A 256 31.18 5.66 -7.47
CA TRP A 256 31.23 5.76 -6.01
C TRP A 256 32.26 6.79 -5.55
N THR A 257 31.96 7.48 -4.44
CA THR A 257 32.88 8.37 -3.75
C THR A 257 33.60 7.68 -2.60
N THR A 258 33.07 6.54 -2.15
CA THR A 258 33.67 5.69 -1.10
C THR A 258 34.34 4.45 -1.69
N PRO A 259 35.19 3.75 -0.94
CA PRO A 259 35.78 2.49 -1.40
C PRO A 259 34.80 1.32 -1.45
N ASN A 260 33.57 1.50 -0.94
CA ASN A 260 32.58 0.43 -0.83
C ASN A 260 31.81 0.24 -2.14
N ARG A 261 31.57 -1.01 -2.54
CA ARG A 261 30.80 -1.40 -3.72
C ARG A 261 29.64 -2.29 -3.34
N PHE A 262 28.46 -2.05 -3.90
CA PHE A 262 27.27 -2.86 -3.70
C PHE A 262 27.18 -3.96 -4.77
N TRP A 263 27.47 -5.18 -4.39
CA TRP A 263 27.45 -6.36 -5.24
C TRP A 263 26.24 -7.24 -4.89
N SER A 264 25.12 -6.99 -5.53
CA SER A 264 23.84 -7.66 -5.26
C SER A 264 23.69 -8.90 -6.14
N ASN A 265 23.58 -10.08 -5.51
CA ASN A 265 23.37 -11.34 -6.18
C ASN A 265 22.01 -11.95 -5.82
N GLY A 266 21.11 -11.97 -6.77
CA GLY A 266 19.73 -12.41 -6.67
C GLY A 266 18.86 -11.67 -7.69
N HIS A 267 17.64 -12.12 -7.88
CA HIS A 267 16.64 -11.49 -8.76
C HIS A 267 15.22 -11.81 -8.27
N ASP A 268 14.18 -11.40 -9.04
CA ASP A 268 12.78 -11.64 -8.71
C ASP A 268 12.53 -13.14 -8.45
N SER A 269 12.07 -13.46 -7.24
CA SER A 269 11.79 -14.82 -6.76
C SER A 269 12.95 -15.82 -6.95
N SER A 270 14.21 -15.33 -6.89
CA SER A 270 15.37 -16.21 -6.96
C SER A 270 15.52 -17.08 -5.72
N ILE A 271 15.99 -18.30 -5.93
CA ILE A 271 16.35 -19.20 -4.86
C ILE A 271 17.83 -19.04 -4.50
N PRO A 272 18.23 -19.30 -3.25
CA PRO A 272 19.64 -19.29 -2.84
C PRO A 272 20.44 -20.39 -3.54
N ASP A 273 21.74 -20.17 -3.71
CA ASP A 273 22.63 -21.12 -4.38
C ASP A 273 23.93 -21.31 -3.57
N MET A 274 24.22 -22.55 -3.15
CA MET A 274 25.41 -22.87 -2.35
C MET A 274 26.73 -22.51 -3.03
N ARG A 275 26.77 -22.44 -4.38
CA ARG A 275 27.98 -22.11 -5.14
C ARG A 275 28.43 -20.64 -4.94
N GLU A 276 27.57 -19.79 -4.38
CA GLU A 276 27.91 -18.38 -4.12
C GLU A 276 29.09 -18.25 -3.15
N ALA A 277 29.21 -19.13 -2.17
CA ALA A 277 30.38 -19.13 -1.26
C ALA A 277 31.69 -19.33 -2.01
N ARG A 278 31.72 -20.27 -2.97
CA ARG A 278 32.88 -20.47 -3.87
C ARG A 278 33.09 -19.28 -4.78
N LEU A 279 32.02 -18.72 -5.37
CA LEU A 279 32.09 -17.56 -6.26
C LEU A 279 32.74 -16.36 -5.58
N ILE A 280 32.35 -16.07 -4.35
CA ILE A 280 32.92 -14.98 -3.54
C ILE A 280 34.42 -15.20 -3.31
N LYS A 281 34.80 -16.41 -2.93
CA LYS A 281 36.19 -16.77 -2.69
C LYS A 281 37.05 -16.64 -3.96
N ASP A 282 36.55 -17.15 -5.07
CA ASP A 282 37.26 -17.12 -6.35
C ASP A 282 37.37 -15.68 -6.89
N ALA A 283 36.31 -14.87 -6.77
CA ALA A 283 36.34 -13.45 -7.12
C ALA A 283 37.33 -12.64 -6.26
N ASN A 284 37.40 -12.94 -4.96
CA ASN A 284 38.34 -12.29 -4.03
C ASN A 284 39.81 -12.59 -4.35
N ALA A 285 40.09 -13.69 -5.03
CA ALA A 285 41.45 -14.08 -5.41
C ALA A 285 41.97 -13.42 -6.70
N VAL A 286 41.14 -12.65 -7.42
CA VAL A 286 41.46 -12.12 -8.75
C VAL A 286 42.44 -10.94 -8.68
N TYR A 287 42.22 -10.02 -7.73
CA TYR A 287 43.01 -8.78 -7.64
C TYR A 287 43.54 -8.50 -6.23
N GLU A 288 44.81 -8.15 -6.14
CA GLU A 288 45.38 -7.58 -4.92
C GLU A 288 44.80 -6.17 -4.70
N GLY A 289 44.46 -5.84 -3.45
CA GLY A 289 43.88 -4.55 -3.06
C GLY A 289 42.38 -4.42 -3.33
N VAL A 290 41.72 -5.49 -3.77
CA VAL A 290 40.27 -5.60 -3.85
C VAL A 290 39.80 -6.71 -2.90
N ASP A 291 38.95 -6.37 -1.95
CA ASP A 291 38.43 -7.30 -0.96
C ASP A 291 36.95 -7.62 -1.31
N VAL A 292 36.70 -8.85 -1.73
CA VAL A 292 35.36 -9.36 -2.05
C VAL A 292 34.92 -10.31 -0.93
N PHE A 293 33.88 -9.97 -0.21
CA PHE A 293 33.43 -10.75 0.94
C PHE A 293 31.92 -10.82 1.04
N HIS A 294 31.43 -11.89 1.64
CA HIS A 294 30.01 -12.08 1.93
C HIS A 294 29.58 -11.08 2.99
N SER A 295 28.56 -10.25 2.70
CA SER A 295 28.15 -9.11 3.52
C SER A 295 26.63 -9.02 3.62
N THR A 296 26.16 -8.11 4.47
CA THR A 296 24.76 -7.72 4.58
C THR A 296 24.53 -6.32 4.02
N VAL A 297 23.27 -5.99 3.69
CA VAL A 297 22.90 -4.61 3.32
C VAL A 297 23.24 -3.65 4.46
N TYR A 298 22.99 -4.05 5.72
CA TYR A 298 23.31 -3.24 6.90
C TYR A 298 24.79 -2.93 6.99
N ASP A 299 25.67 -3.93 6.85
CA ASP A 299 27.12 -3.73 6.93
C ASP A 299 27.65 -2.86 5.79
N PHE A 300 27.06 -2.98 4.58
CA PHE A 300 27.33 -2.09 3.47
C PHE A 300 26.97 -0.64 3.83
N GLU A 301 25.74 -0.38 4.27
CA GLU A 301 25.26 0.96 4.65
C GLU A 301 26.13 1.57 5.74
N GLN A 302 26.47 0.81 6.80
CA GLN A 302 27.36 1.27 7.86
C GLN A 302 28.79 1.56 7.37
N SER A 303 29.28 0.80 6.40
CA SER A 303 30.59 1.04 5.79
C SER A 303 30.59 2.31 4.94
N VAL A 304 29.52 2.54 4.16
CA VAL A 304 29.37 3.78 3.40
C VAL A 304 29.26 4.99 4.33
N ILE A 305 28.48 4.92 5.42
CA ILE A 305 28.38 6.02 6.43
C ILE A 305 29.75 6.40 6.98
N ARG A 306 30.59 5.41 7.37
CA ARG A 306 31.93 5.67 7.90
C ARG A 306 32.83 6.40 6.91
N ASP A 307 32.75 6.01 5.64
CA ASP A 307 33.63 6.51 4.58
C ASP A 307 32.97 7.66 3.78
N PHE A 308 31.82 8.19 4.24
CA PHE A 308 30.98 9.10 3.48
C PHE A 308 31.67 10.44 3.18
N ASN A 309 31.58 10.88 1.93
CA ASN A 309 32.13 12.17 1.53
C ASN A 309 31.22 13.31 2.00
N LYS A 310 31.73 14.15 2.91
CA LYS A 310 31.01 15.29 3.46
C LYS A 310 30.58 16.33 2.42
N ASN A 311 31.20 16.32 1.24
CA ASN A 311 30.86 17.20 0.11
C ASN A 311 29.85 16.58 -0.87
N SER A 312 29.27 15.41 -0.55
CA SER A 312 28.21 14.82 -1.35
C SER A 312 27.00 15.76 -1.45
N PRO A 313 26.28 15.77 -2.58
CA PRO A 313 25.14 16.66 -2.77
C PRO A 313 24.03 16.36 -1.77
N VAL A 314 23.24 17.40 -1.44
CA VAL A 314 21.99 17.26 -0.67
C VAL A 314 20.83 17.30 -1.66
N LEU A 315 20.08 16.23 -1.78
CA LEU A 315 18.84 16.16 -2.54
C LEU A 315 17.66 16.36 -1.59
N LYS A 316 16.69 17.19 -2.01
CA LYS A 316 15.54 17.57 -1.16
C LYS A 316 14.22 17.09 -1.73
N GLY A 317 13.33 16.69 -0.83
CA GLY A 317 11.95 16.38 -1.17
C GLY A 317 11.76 14.97 -1.76
N GLU A 318 10.75 14.82 -2.61
CA GLU A 318 10.41 13.51 -3.18
C GLU A 318 11.35 13.11 -4.32
N MET A 319 11.60 11.81 -4.43
CA MET A 319 12.40 11.22 -5.48
C MET A 319 11.50 10.51 -6.47
N ARG A 320 10.97 11.26 -7.44
CA ARG A 320 10.00 10.77 -8.42
C ARG A 320 10.29 11.28 -9.85
N TYR A 321 11.54 11.30 -10.20
CA TYR A 321 11.96 11.72 -11.53
C TYR A 321 11.58 10.65 -12.57
N PRO A 322 10.86 11.00 -13.65
CA PRO A 322 10.44 10.04 -14.65
C PRO A 322 11.62 9.51 -15.46
N PHE A 323 11.41 8.36 -16.13
CA PHE A 323 12.43 7.79 -17.00
C PHE A 323 12.72 8.73 -18.19
N THR A 324 13.91 9.31 -18.18
CA THR A 324 14.45 10.19 -19.23
C THR A 324 15.96 9.98 -19.34
N LYS A 325 16.61 10.77 -20.17
CA LYS A 325 18.07 10.77 -20.27
C LYS A 325 18.70 11.02 -18.87
N GLY A 326 19.62 10.15 -18.49
CA GLY A 326 20.29 10.19 -17.18
C GLY A 326 19.56 9.47 -16.05
N SER A 327 18.35 8.95 -16.25
CA SER A 327 17.69 8.09 -15.26
C SER A 327 18.41 6.77 -15.11
N VAL A 328 18.52 6.30 -13.86
CA VAL A 328 19.16 5.02 -13.53
C VAL A 328 18.25 3.84 -13.90
N SER A 329 16.94 4.03 -13.78
CA SER A 329 15.91 3.05 -14.16
C SER A 329 14.57 3.73 -14.41
N ALA A 330 13.65 3.00 -15.05
CA ALA A 330 12.27 3.45 -15.25
C ALA A 330 11.56 3.66 -13.91
N LEU A 331 10.78 4.74 -13.83
CA LEU A 331 9.99 5.07 -12.65
C LEU A 331 8.72 4.22 -12.53
N PHE A 332 8.10 3.84 -13.64
CA PHE A 332 6.80 3.14 -13.68
C PHE A 332 5.65 3.91 -13.01
N GLY A 333 5.60 5.22 -13.20
CA GLY A 333 4.65 6.12 -12.53
C GLY A 333 3.18 5.87 -12.88
N TRP A 334 2.86 5.13 -13.95
CA TRP A 334 1.50 4.86 -14.41
C TRP A 334 0.72 3.90 -13.52
N ILE A 335 1.40 3.19 -12.62
CA ILE A 335 0.73 2.31 -11.64
C ILE A 335 -0.26 3.06 -10.74
N LEU A 336 -0.12 4.36 -10.59
CA LEU A 336 -1.05 5.18 -9.79
C LEU A 336 -2.46 5.19 -10.37
N SER A 337 -2.60 5.11 -11.69
CA SER A 337 -3.89 5.05 -12.39
C SER A 337 -4.34 3.63 -12.74
N ALA A 338 -3.48 2.63 -12.58
CA ALA A 338 -3.84 1.24 -12.82
C ALA A 338 -4.86 0.75 -11.77
N ARG A 339 -5.97 0.15 -12.22
CA ARG A 339 -7.02 -0.42 -11.35
C ARG A 339 -7.40 0.49 -10.18
N THR A 340 -7.84 1.70 -10.46
CA THR A 340 -8.17 2.73 -9.45
C THR A 340 -9.07 2.24 -8.32
N LYS A 341 -9.93 1.26 -8.56
CA LYS A 341 -10.77 0.61 -7.53
C LYS A 341 -9.96 0.00 -6.38
N VAL A 342 -8.74 -0.50 -6.66
CA VAL A 342 -7.84 -1.05 -5.61
C VAL A 342 -7.40 0.08 -4.69
N LYS A 343 -7.02 1.23 -5.24
CA LYS A 343 -6.61 2.42 -4.48
C LYS A 343 -7.77 3.01 -3.68
N GLN A 344 -8.98 3.04 -4.26
CA GLN A 344 -10.19 3.48 -3.56
C GLN A 344 -10.49 2.58 -2.36
N LYS A 345 -10.48 1.25 -2.54
CA LYS A 345 -10.69 0.31 -1.42
C LYS A 345 -9.61 0.41 -0.35
N ASN A 346 -8.37 0.65 -0.76
CA ASN A 346 -7.30 0.91 0.19
C ASN A 346 -7.60 2.15 1.04
N PHE A 347 -7.91 3.27 0.39
CA PHE A 347 -8.25 4.52 1.08
C PHE A 347 -9.44 4.36 2.02
N GLU A 348 -10.49 3.66 1.60
CA GLU A 348 -11.67 3.37 2.42
C GLU A 348 -11.29 2.52 3.65
N THR A 349 -10.44 1.50 3.46
CA THR A 349 -9.98 0.63 4.55
C THR A 349 -9.07 1.37 5.53
N GLU A 350 -8.10 2.12 5.04
CA GLU A 350 -7.23 2.96 5.87
C GLU A 350 -8.04 3.95 6.70
N ARG A 351 -8.99 4.66 6.06
CA ARG A 351 -9.85 5.63 6.74
C ARG A 351 -10.70 4.96 7.81
N LEU A 352 -11.30 3.81 7.52
CA LEU A 352 -12.14 3.08 8.49
C LEU A 352 -11.33 2.66 9.72
N LEU A 353 -10.12 2.14 9.52
CA LEU A 353 -9.24 1.73 10.61
C LEU A 353 -8.69 2.92 11.40
N THR A 354 -8.01 3.85 10.71
CA THR A 354 -7.20 4.88 11.36
C THR A 354 -8.02 6.06 11.87
N SER A 355 -9.15 6.38 11.21
CA SER A 355 -9.95 7.57 11.52
C SER A 355 -11.23 7.27 12.30
N TYR A 356 -11.66 6.01 12.34
CA TYR A 356 -12.91 5.63 13.01
C TYR A 356 -12.71 4.50 14.01
N ALA A 357 -12.41 3.27 13.58
CA ALA A 357 -12.44 2.09 14.43
C ALA A 357 -11.45 2.17 15.59
N GLU A 358 -10.19 2.45 15.32
CA GLU A 358 -9.14 2.53 16.34
C GLU A 358 -9.37 3.70 17.32
N PRO A 359 -9.62 4.96 16.88
CA PRO A 359 -9.91 6.06 17.80
C PRO A 359 -11.14 5.80 18.68
N MET A 360 -12.22 5.25 18.12
CA MET A 360 -13.43 4.97 18.90
C MET A 360 -13.22 3.83 19.89
N ALA A 361 -12.45 2.80 19.54
CA ALA A 361 -12.06 1.74 20.44
C ALA A 361 -11.19 2.25 21.60
N ILE A 362 -10.29 3.23 21.33
CA ILE A 362 -9.50 3.90 22.38
C ILE A 362 -10.42 4.68 23.32
N PHE A 363 -11.39 5.44 22.80
CA PHE A 363 -12.33 6.18 23.64
C PHE A 363 -13.16 5.24 24.52
N ALA A 364 -13.67 4.14 23.94
CA ALA A 364 -14.38 3.12 24.72
C ALA A 364 -13.49 2.52 25.82
N ALA A 365 -12.23 2.23 25.53
CA ALA A 365 -11.28 1.71 26.51
C ALA A 365 -10.97 2.73 27.63
N LEU A 366 -10.87 4.02 27.31
CA LEU A 366 -10.70 5.08 28.31
C LEU A 366 -11.93 5.20 29.22
N CYS A 367 -13.12 4.81 28.75
CA CYS A 367 -14.37 4.72 29.53
C CYS A 367 -14.54 3.37 30.24
N GLY A 368 -13.59 2.43 30.15
CA GLY A 368 -13.60 1.17 30.90
C GLY A 368 -13.86 -0.09 30.06
N ALA A 369 -14.09 0.02 28.75
CA ALA A 369 -14.19 -1.13 27.86
C ALA A 369 -12.84 -1.82 27.64
N VAL A 370 -12.85 -3.05 27.17
CA VAL A 370 -11.63 -3.78 26.81
C VAL A 370 -11.17 -3.35 25.40
N TYR A 371 -9.93 -2.88 25.28
CA TYR A 371 -9.37 -2.54 23.98
C TYR A 371 -9.15 -3.79 23.11
N PRO A 372 -9.70 -3.86 21.90
CA PRO A 372 -9.68 -5.07 21.05
C PRO A 372 -8.40 -5.19 20.23
N GLN A 373 -7.23 -5.28 20.89
CA GLN A 373 -5.90 -5.27 20.25
C GLN A 373 -5.75 -6.33 19.16
N GLU A 374 -6.19 -7.56 19.44
CA GLU A 374 -6.01 -8.70 18.53
C GLU A 374 -6.83 -8.55 17.25
N PHE A 375 -8.03 -7.97 17.35
CA PHE A 375 -8.86 -7.65 16.18
C PHE A 375 -8.24 -6.53 15.34
N ILE A 376 -7.75 -5.48 15.99
CA ILE A 376 -7.08 -4.37 15.31
C ILE A 376 -5.80 -4.85 14.62
N ASP A 377 -4.95 -5.61 15.32
CA ASP A 377 -3.75 -6.22 14.74
C ASP A 377 -4.09 -7.11 13.52
N LYS A 378 -5.18 -7.88 13.61
CA LYS A 378 -5.63 -8.74 12.52
C LYS A 378 -6.13 -7.94 11.31
N ALA A 379 -6.89 -6.87 11.55
CA ALA A 379 -7.38 -5.98 10.49
C ALA A 379 -6.22 -5.29 9.75
N TYR A 380 -5.25 -4.74 10.50
CA TYR A 380 -4.03 -4.17 9.91
C TYR A 380 -3.23 -5.22 9.15
N ASN A 381 -3.09 -6.42 9.67
CA ASN A 381 -2.36 -7.51 8.98
C ASN A 381 -2.97 -7.79 7.60
N TYR A 382 -4.31 -7.91 7.49
CA TYR A 382 -4.98 -8.09 6.21
C TYR A 382 -4.77 -6.90 5.26
N MET A 383 -4.93 -5.67 5.74
CA MET A 383 -4.73 -4.47 4.93
C MET A 383 -3.29 -4.34 4.44
N LEU A 384 -2.31 -4.49 5.34
CA LEU A 384 -0.90 -4.33 5.03
C LEU A 384 -0.38 -5.41 4.07
N GLN A 385 -0.94 -6.62 4.05
CA GLN A 385 -0.63 -7.61 3.02
C GLN A 385 -0.94 -7.13 1.60
N ASN A 386 -1.89 -6.19 1.45
CA ASN A 386 -2.24 -5.58 0.16
C ASN A 386 -1.29 -4.42 -0.22
N HIS A 387 -0.44 -3.95 0.69
CA HIS A 387 0.44 -2.82 0.45
C HIS A 387 1.74 -3.20 -0.27
N GLY A 388 2.02 -4.50 -0.45
CA GLY A 388 3.11 -4.92 -1.35
C GLY A 388 3.00 -4.18 -2.68
N HIS A 389 4.14 -3.67 -3.19
CA HIS A 389 4.14 -2.70 -4.30
C HIS A 389 3.40 -3.20 -5.55
N ASP A 390 3.45 -4.50 -5.88
CA ASP A 390 2.69 -5.06 -7.02
C ASP A 390 1.19 -5.17 -6.73
N SER A 391 0.81 -5.51 -5.49
CA SER A 391 -0.59 -5.62 -5.09
C SER A 391 -1.25 -4.25 -5.11
N ILE A 392 -0.70 -3.25 -4.41
CA ILE A 392 -1.27 -1.91 -4.35
C ILE A 392 -1.01 -1.11 -5.63
N GLY A 393 0.13 -1.29 -6.28
CA GLY A 393 0.46 -0.74 -7.60
C GLY A 393 -0.45 -1.28 -8.69
N ALA A 394 -1.09 -2.42 -8.44
CA ALA A 394 -2.10 -3.03 -9.30
C ALA A 394 -1.56 -3.50 -10.66
N CYS A 395 -0.29 -3.89 -10.71
CA CYS A 395 0.39 -4.36 -11.90
C CYS A 395 0.44 -5.89 -12.02
N GLY A 396 -0.14 -6.62 -11.07
CA GLY A 396 -0.26 -8.06 -11.09
C GLY A 396 -1.36 -8.58 -12.03
N ARG A 397 -1.45 -9.90 -12.14
CA ARG A 397 -2.49 -10.58 -12.93
C ARG A 397 -3.87 -10.51 -12.26
N ASP A 398 -4.93 -10.68 -13.03
CA ASP A 398 -6.31 -10.55 -12.55
C ASP A 398 -6.63 -11.45 -11.35
N VAL A 399 -6.13 -12.68 -11.34
CA VAL A 399 -6.33 -13.62 -10.24
C VAL A 399 -5.83 -13.11 -8.89
N VAL A 400 -4.79 -12.28 -8.88
CA VAL A 400 -4.23 -11.67 -7.66
C VAL A 400 -5.26 -10.77 -6.98
N TYR A 401 -6.07 -10.06 -7.77
CA TYR A 401 -7.01 -9.07 -7.24
C TYR A 401 -8.25 -9.69 -6.59
N ASN A 402 -8.53 -10.97 -6.79
CA ASN A 402 -9.52 -11.69 -6.00
C ASN A 402 -9.05 -11.82 -4.54
N ASP A 403 -7.77 -12.12 -4.33
CA ASP A 403 -7.16 -12.22 -2.99
C ASP A 403 -7.02 -10.84 -2.33
N VAL A 404 -6.63 -9.81 -3.11
CA VAL A 404 -6.55 -8.41 -2.65
C VAL A 404 -7.92 -7.92 -2.17
N ASP A 405 -8.97 -8.18 -2.94
CA ASP A 405 -10.35 -7.84 -2.61
C ASP A 405 -10.84 -8.55 -1.35
N TYR A 406 -10.54 -9.84 -1.24
CA TYR A 406 -10.86 -10.63 -0.04
C TYR A 406 -10.21 -10.03 1.21
N ARG A 407 -8.92 -9.69 1.15
CA ARG A 407 -8.21 -9.12 2.31
C ARG A 407 -8.74 -7.73 2.71
N PHE A 408 -9.07 -6.86 1.75
CA PHE A 408 -9.73 -5.59 2.08
C PHE A 408 -11.09 -5.81 2.77
N ARG A 409 -11.91 -6.71 2.24
CA ARG A 409 -13.19 -7.03 2.85
C ARG A 409 -13.03 -7.56 4.28
N GLN A 410 -12.09 -8.49 4.53
CA GLN A 410 -11.83 -9.00 5.87
C GLN A 410 -11.38 -7.90 6.83
N SER A 411 -10.51 -7.01 6.40
CA SER A 411 -10.07 -5.87 7.20
C SER A 411 -11.23 -4.93 7.53
N GLN A 412 -12.07 -4.61 6.56
CA GLN A 412 -13.22 -3.72 6.72
C GLN A 412 -14.29 -4.33 7.64
N GLU A 413 -14.60 -5.62 7.50
CA GLU A 413 -15.55 -6.32 8.36
C GLU A 413 -15.09 -6.28 9.84
N ILE A 414 -13.83 -6.60 10.11
CA ILE A 414 -13.27 -6.53 11.47
C ILE A 414 -13.33 -5.10 12.00
N ALA A 415 -12.91 -4.12 11.21
CA ALA A 415 -12.92 -2.71 11.63
C ALA A 415 -14.33 -2.20 11.90
N THR A 416 -15.32 -2.63 11.12
CA THR A 416 -16.75 -2.30 11.33
C THR A 416 -17.23 -2.90 12.65
N CYS A 417 -16.97 -4.18 12.92
CA CYS A 417 -17.36 -4.82 14.18
C CYS A 417 -16.71 -4.13 15.41
N VAL A 418 -15.43 -3.74 15.29
CA VAL A 418 -14.74 -2.98 16.35
C VAL A 418 -15.40 -1.63 16.58
N LEU A 419 -15.77 -0.93 15.51
CA LEU A 419 -16.44 0.37 15.58
C LEU A 419 -17.83 0.27 16.19
N GLU A 420 -18.64 -0.70 15.75
CA GLU A 420 -19.98 -0.98 16.28
C GLU A 420 -19.92 -1.29 17.76
N ARG A 421 -18.99 -2.15 18.17
CA ARG A 421 -18.81 -2.46 19.60
C ARG A 421 -18.42 -1.23 20.41
N ALA A 422 -17.51 -0.39 19.90
CA ALA A 422 -17.13 0.85 20.57
C ALA A 422 -18.31 1.82 20.71
N PHE A 423 -19.17 1.92 19.70
CA PHE A 423 -20.40 2.72 19.77
C PHE A 423 -21.37 2.18 20.82
N MET A 424 -21.55 0.87 20.91
CA MET A 424 -22.40 0.26 21.92
C MET A 424 -21.88 0.52 23.34
N ASP A 425 -20.58 0.30 23.58
CA ASP A 425 -19.96 0.51 24.89
C ASP A 425 -20.06 1.99 25.32
N LEU A 426 -19.72 2.93 24.42
CA LEU A 426 -19.81 4.37 24.71
C LEU A 426 -21.25 4.86 24.91
N SER A 427 -22.19 4.37 24.09
CA SER A 427 -23.60 4.78 24.20
C SER A 427 -24.25 4.26 25.47
N GLY A 428 -23.81 3.10 25.97
CA GLY A 428 -24.28 2.52 27.23
C GLY A 428 -23.92 3.37 28.47
N ASP A 429 -22.85 4.17 28.36
CA ASP A 429 -22.38 5.04 29.46
C ASP A 429 -22.94 6.47 29.38
N ILE A 430 -23.75 6.80 28.36
CA ILE A 430 -24.38 8.13 28.27
C ILE A 430 -25.54 8.24 29.28
N ASP A 431 -25.53 9.30 30.05
CA ASP A 431 -26.62 9.60 30.98
C ASP A 431 -27.83 10.18 30.24
N PHE A 432 -28.90 9.42 30.19
CA PHE A 432 -30.20 9.82 29.65
C PHE A 432 -31.22 10.14 30.76
N ALA A 433 -30.77 10.57 31.94
CA ALA A 433 -31.67 10.96 33.03
C ALA A 433 -32.67 12.03 32.57
N GLY A 434 -33.96 11.79 32.83
CA GLY A 434 -35.04 12.68 32.39
C GLY A 434 -35.61 12.41 31.02
N TRP A 435 -35.12 11.39 30.33
CA TRP A 435 -35.71 10.89 29.08
C TRP A 435 -36.75 9.80 29.41
N ASP A 436 -37.84 9.75 28.64
CA ASP A 436 -38.80 8.68 28.74
C ASP A 436 -38.27 7.39 28.09
N LYS A 437 -38.71 6.24 28.58
CA LYS A 437 -38.26 4.92 28.07
C LYS A 437 -38.52 4.71 26.57
N ASN A 438 -39.45 5.46 25.97
CA ASN A 438 -39.81 5.39 24.56
C ASN A 438 -39.13 6.51 23.73
N ASP A 439 -38.31 7.37 24.35
CA ASP A 439 -37.57 8.39 23.61
C ASP A 439 -36.46 7.73 22.81
N MET A 440 -36.22 8.24 21.60
CA MET A 440 -35.17 7.77 20.71
C MET A 440 -34.03 8.77 20.68
N ALA A 441 -32.79 8.29 20.95
CA ALA A 441 -31.58 9.06 20.86
C ALA A 441 -30.88 8.82 19.52
N LEU A 442 -30.35 9.89 18.91
CA LEU A 442 -29.40 9.85 17.83
C LEU A 442 -28.07 10.40 18.35
N VAL A 443 -27.04 9.55 18.45
CA VAL A 443 -25.74 9.91 18.99
C VAL A 443 -24.75 10.14 17.86
N MET A 444 -24.16 11.34 17.83
CA MET A 444 -23.16 11.73 16.82
C MET A 444 -21.79 11.78 17.46
N PHE A 445 -20.90 10.87 17.08
CA PHE A 445 -19.50 10.84 17.54
C PHE A 445 -18.57 11.61 16.60
N ASN A 446 -17.64 12.35 17.17
CA ASN A 446 -16.60 13.06 16.43
C ASN A 446 -15.20 12.62 16.91
N PRO A 447 -14.54 11.69 16.21
CA PRO A 447 -13.19 11.25 16.56
C PRO A 447 -12.09 12.27 16.23
N ALA A 448 -12.42 13.36 15.53
CA ALA A 448 -11.43 14.36 15.15
C ALA A 448 -11.01 15.27 16.31
N PRO A 449 -9.76 15.78 16.32
CA PRO A 449 -9.23 16.63 17.40
C PRO A 449 -9.73 18.09 17.32
N PHE A 450 -10.79 18.35 16.56
CA PHE A 450 -11.41 19.68 16.44
C PHE A 450 -12.93 19.59 16.37
N LYS A 451 -13.58 20.65 16.83
CA LYS A 451 -15.02 20.81 16.79
C LYS A 451 -15.54 20.89 15.35
N ARG A 452 -16.68 20.25 15.08
CA ARG A 452 -17.29 20.21 13.74
C ARG A 452 -18.75 20.68 13.75
N SER A 453 -19.12 21.41 12.70
CA SER A 453 -20.51 21.64 12.30
C SER A 453 -20.63 21.17 10.86
N MET A 454 -21.49 20.20 10.59
CA MET A 454 -21.54 19.60 9.27
C MET A 454 -22.87 18.90 8.99
N THR A 455 -23.16 18.71 7.71
CA THR A 455 -24.23 17.81 7.29
C THR A 455 -23.74 16.36 7.31
N VAL A 456 -24.48 15.49 8.01
CA VAL A 456 -24.15 14.08 8.19
C VAL A 456 -25.18 13.20 7.51
N PRO A 457 -24.78 12.22 6.69
CA PRO A 457 -25.69 11.18 6.20
C PRO A 457 -26.07 10.27 7.37
N CYS A 458 -27.36 9.95 7.48
CA CYS A 458 -27.87 9.12 8.55
C CYS A 458 -29.01 8.24 8.06
N GLU A 459 -29.08 7.01 8.52
CA GLU A 459 -30.27 6.17 8.45
C GLU A 459 -30.97 6.17 9.80
N LEU A 460 -32.26 6.45 9.82
CA LEU A 460 -33.07 6.51 11.01
C LEU A 460 -34.27 5.57 10.87
N GLU A 461 -34.45 4.70 11.86
CA GLU A 461 -35.56 3.76 11.94
C GLU A 461 -36.57 4.25 12.96
N ILE A 462 -37.77 4.61 12.48
CA ILE A 462 -38.87 5.07 13.32
C ILE A 462 -39.81 3.89 13.56
N PRO A 463 -40.12 3.52 14.83
CA PRO A 463 -41.06 2.46 15.14
C PRO A 463 -42.44 2.73 14.53
N LEU A 464 -43.02 1.75 13.82
CA LEU A 464 -44.38 1.90 13.26
C LEU A 464 -45.46 2.06 14.38
N GLU A 465 -45.20 1.55 15.56
CA GLU A 465 -46.10 1.71 16.73
C GLU A 465 -46.27 3.17 17.19
N TRP A 466 -45.36 4.08 16.75
CA TRP A 466 -45.54 5.50 17.04
C TRP A 466 -46.68 6.15 16.28
N GLU A 467 -47.13 5.55 15.16
CA GLU A 467 -48.24 6.07 14.31
C GLU A 467 -48.09 7.57 13.99
N CYS A 468 -46.85 8.08 13.85
CA CYS A 468 -46.57 9.49 13.63
C CYS A 468 -46.54 9.83 12.12
N ASP A 469 -46.98 11.06 11.79
CA ASP A 469 -46.95 11.56 10.40
C ASP A 469 -45.53 11.98 9.94
N SER A 470 -44.74 12.48 10.91
CA SER A 470 -43.36 12.94 10.71
C SER A 470 -42.59 12.95 12.04
N PHE A 471 -41.37 13.38 12.01
CA PHE A 471 -40.55 13.57 13.22
C PHE A 471 -39.73 14.85 13.13
N GLU A 472 -39.33 15.36 14.27
CA GLU A 472 -38.29 16.40 14.39
C GLU A 472 -37.10 15.81 15.12
N ILE A 473 -35.92 16.40 14.90
CA ILE A 473 -34.70 16.07 15.64
C ILE A 473 -34.27 17.33 16.36
N VAL A 474 -34.11 17.25 17.69
CA VAL A 474 -33.76 18.39 18.53
C VAL A 474 -32.46 18.11 19.30
N ASP A 475 -31.71 19.18 19.58
CA ASP A 475 -30.53 19.08 20.46
C ASP A 475 -30.93 19.14 21.94
N ALA A 476 -29.93 19.07 22.83
CA ALA A 476 -30.16 19.07 24.30
C ALA A 476 -30.78 20.39 24.78
N GLU A 477 -30.61 21.47 24.08
CA GLU A 477 -31.17 22.79 24.35
C GLU A 477 -32.60 22.95 23.78
N GLY A 478 -33.11 21.96 23.05
CA GLY A 478 -34.42 21.97 22.39
C GLY A 478 -34.43 22.68 21.02
N ASN A 479 -33.28 23.02 20.46
CA ASN A 479 -33.20 23.60 19.13
C ASN A 479 -33.41 22.50 18.06
N VAL A 480 -34.24 22.81 17.08
CA VAL A 480 -34.45 21.90 15.95
C VAL A 480 -33.18 21.79 15.10
N CYS A 481 -32.70 20.59 14.89
CA CYS A 481 -31.67 20.26 13.95
C CYS A 481 -32.32 20.02 12.57
N PRO A 482 -32.13 20.90 11.60
CA PRO A 482 -32.76 20.74 10.29
C PRO A 482 -32.22 19.51 9.57
N TYR A 483 -33.10 18.78 8.88
CA TYR A 483 -32.73 17.63 8.08
C TYR A 483 -33.50 17.58 6.76
N GLN A 484 -32.89 16.93 5.78
CA GLN A 484 -33.49 16.62 4.48
C GLN A 484 -33.74 15.12 4.40
N ASN A 485 -34.99 14.71 4.15
CA ASN A 485 -35.30 13.31 3.86
C ASN A 485 -34.99 13.02 2.39
N ILE A 486 -34.12 12.02 2.15
CA ILE A 486 -33.68 11.60 0.81
C ILE A 486 -34.61 10.50 0.29
N SER A 487 -34.92 9.51 1.15
CA SER A 487 -35.80 8.39 0.83
C SER A 487 -36.37 7.76 2.09
N SER A 488 -37.51 7.09 1.93
CA SER A 488 -38.15 6.33 3.01
C SER A 488 -38.61 4.98 2.50
N ILE A 489 -38.49 3.96 3.35
CA ILE A 489 -39.05 2.61 3.14
C ILE A 489 -40.04 2.37 4.28
N ASN A 490 -41.31 2.22 3.95
CA ASN A 490 -42.40 2.04 4.90
C ASN A 490 -43.47 1.08 4.34
N PRO A 491 -43.76 -0.07 4.97
CA PRO A 491 -43.07 -0.62 6.14
C PRO A 491 -41.75 -1.32 5.78
N MET A 492 -40.87 -1.41 6.77
CA MET A 492 -39.71 -2.27 6.77
C MET A 492 -39.71 -3.15 8.03
N TYR A 493 -39.25 -4.38 7.89
CA TYR A 493 -39.16 -5.33 9.01
C TYR A 493 -37.69 -5.55 9.32
N GLN A 494 -37.21 -4.90 10.38
CA GLN A 494 -35.85 -5.08 10.87
C GLN A 494 -35.77 -6.39 11.64
N ILE A 495 -34.83 -7.24 11.26
CA ILE A 495 -34.53 -8.48 11.97
C ILE A 495 -33.46 -8.20 13.01
N VAL A 496 -33.77 -8.46 14.27
CA VAL A 496 -32.84 -8.34 15.40
C VAL A 496 -32.62 -9.71 15.99
N GLN A 497 -31.36 -10.08 16.18
CA GLN A 497 -30.99 -11.33 16.81
C GLN A 497 -30.14 -11.07 18.04
N ASP A 498 -30.62 -11.52 19.21
CA ASP A 498 -29.83 -11.60 20.42
C ASP A 498 -29.06 -12.94 20.44
N LEU A 499 -27.81 -12.91 20.94
CA LEU A 499 -27.00 -14.13 21.07
C LEU A 499 -27.58 -15.12 22.10
N ALA A 500 -28.43 -14.66 22.99
CA ALA A 500 -29.05 -15.45 24.04
C ALA A 500 -30.49 -15.90 23.70
N ASP A 501 -31.10 -15.37 22.64
CA ASP A 501 -32.52 -15.62 22.34
C ASP A 501 -32.78 -15.73 20.83
N ALA A 502 -34.05 -15.97 20.48
CA ALA A 502 -34.53 -16.10 19.11
C ALA A 502 -34.55 -14.75 18.38
N VAL A 503 -34.78 -14.85 17.08
CA VAL A 503 -34.90 -13.70 16.18
C VAL A 503 -36.19 -12.93 16.46
N ASP A 504 -36.10 -11.62 16.72
CA ASP A 504 -37.21 -10.70 16.77
C ASP A 504 -37.36 -9.90 15.47
N VAL A 505 -38.58 -9.49 15.18
CA VAL A 505 -38.92 -8.69 14.02
C VAL A 505 -39.51 -7.36 14.47
N LEU A 506 -38.80 -6.26 14.19
CA LEU A 506 -39.25 -4.91 14.52
C LEU A 506 -39.83 -4.22 13.29
N PRO A 507 -41.14 -3.87 13.31
CA PRO A 507 -41.74 -3.07 12.25
C PRO A 507 -41.31 -1.61 12.36
N VAL A 508 -40.65 -1.09 11.33
CA VAL A 508 -40.13 0.29 11.31
C VAL A 508 -40.42 0.99 9.99
N SER A 509 -40.36 2.32 10.00
CA SER A 509 -40.17 3.14 8.82
C SER A 509 -38.71 3.60 8.79
N ARG A 510 -37.95 3.18 7.77
CA ARG A 510 -36.55 3.58 7.60
C ARG A 510 -36.46 4.82 6.74
N HIS A 511 -35.75 5.82 7.24
CA HIS A 511 -35.52 7.09 6.57
C HIS A 511 -34.03 7.29 6.32
N THR A 512 -33.63 7.53 5.07
CA THR A 512 -32.30 8.00 4.74
C THR A 512 -32.34 9.53 4.72
N ILE A 513 -31.61 10.16 5.64
CA ILE A 513 -31.64 11.62 5.82
C ILE A 513 -30.25 12.25 5.67
N ARG A 514 -30.27 13.56 5.43
CA ARG A 514 -29.11 14.45 5.62
C ARG A 514 -29.47 15.39 6.77
N ILE A 515 -28.74 15.31 7.89
CA ILE A 515 -28.97 16.15 9.05
C ILE A 515 -27.81 17.12 9.26
N PHE A 516 -28.10 18.41 9.46
CA PHE A 516 -27.11 19.38 9.84
C PHE A 516 -26.96 19.39 11.37
N VAL A 517 -25.77 19.03 11.84
CA VAL A 517 -25.44 19.02 13.28
C VAL A 517 -24.39 20.07 13.56
N LYS A 518 -24.75 20.99 14.45
CA LYS A 518 -23.89 22.10 14.83
C LYS A 518 -23.08 21.76 16.08
N ASP A 519 -21.83 22.21 16.10
CA ASP A 519 -20.96 22.20 17.26
C ASP A 519 -20.76 20.80 17.90
N ILE A 520 -20.51 19.75 17.10
CA ILE A 520 -20.11 18.46 17.61
C ILE A 520 -18.70 18.62 18.23
N PRO A 521 -18.51 18.37 19.54
CA PRO A 521 -17.24 18.64 20.20
C PRO A 521 -16.10 17.80 19.64
N SER A 522 -14.86 18.30 19.78
CA SER A 522 -13.66 17.54 19.43
C SER A 522 -13.53 16.30 20.32
N MET A 523 -13.13 15.16 19.73
CA MET A 523 -12.89 13.91 20.46
C MET A 523 -14.05 13.60 21.45
N GLY A 524 -15.30 13.77 20.98
CA GLY A 524 -16.47 13.68 21.81
C GLY A 524 -17.72 13.32 21.03
N TYR A 525 -18.87 13.57 21.63
CA TYR A 525 -20.16 13.23 21.02
C TYR A 525 -21.20 14.32 21.30
N LYS A 526 -22.30 14.28 20.54
CA LYS A 526 -23.50 15.06 20.78
C LYS A 526 -24.73 14.15 20.67
N THR A 527 -25.63 14.22 21.65
CA THR A 527 -26.90 13.51 21.62
C THR A 527 -28.00 14.40 21.07
N LEU A 528 -28.82 13.84 20.22
CA LEU A 528 -30.01 14.46 19.66
C LEU A 528 -31.20 13.58 19.97
N LYS A 529 -32.38 14.21 20.21
CA LYS A 529 -33.62 13.52 20.49
C LYS A 529 -34.51 13.52 19.25
N VAL A 530 -35.01 12.36 18.87
CA VAL A 530 -35.99 12.21 17.81
C VAL A 530 -37.39 12.29 18.43
N VAL A 531 -38.18 13.25 17.96
CA VAL A 531 -39.50 13.58 18.54
C VAL A 531 -40.58 13.31 17.49
N PRO A 532 -41.52 12.38 17.73
CA PRO A 532 -42.62 12.14 16.81
C PRO A 532 -43.55 13.34 16.68
N LYS A 533 -44.09 13.58 15.50
CA LYS A 533 -45.05 14.66 15.20
C LYS A 533 -46.31 14.10 14.57
N TYR A 534 -47.44 14.64 15.05
CA TYR A 534 -48.78 14.24 14.63
C TYR A 534 -49.49 15.43 14.01
N HIS A 535 -50.37 15.17 13.03
CA HIS A 535 -51.19 16.19 12.34
C HIS A 535 -50.35 17.30 11.68
N THR A 536 -49.19 16.94 11.13
CA THR A 536 -48.32 17.91 10.49
C THR A 536 -48.70 18.11 9.04
N ARG A 537 -48.63 19.37 8.54
CA ARG A 537 -48.63 19.66 7.11
C ARG A 537 -47.20 19.55 6.58
N ALA A 538 -47.06 18.92 5.43
CA ALA A 538 -45.78 18.94 4.71
C ALA A 538 -45.39 20.39 4.42
N ALA A 539 -44.27 20.83 4.96
CA ALA A 539 -43.67 22.10 4.59
C ALA A 539 -43.06 21.99 3.18
N THR A 540 -43.16 23.07 2.40
CA THR A 540 -42.43 23.13 1.14
C THR A 540 -40.94 23.16 1.42
N PRO A 541 -40.18 22.14 1.03
CA PRO A 541 -38.79 22.11 1.35
C PRO A 541 -38.04 23.23 0.61
N ILE A 542 -37.15 23.91 1.33
CA ILE A 542 -36.12 24.76 0.71
C ILE A 542 -35.25 23.83 -0.15
N ASN A 543 -34.94 24.24 -1.35
CA ASN A 543 -34.05 23.47 -2.22
C ASN A 543 -33.08 24.36 -2.98
N MET A 544 -32.00 23.76 -3.46
CA MET A 544 -30.94 24.47 -4.17
C MET A 544 -31.26 24.70 -5.67
N LEU A 545 -32.43 24.26 -6.16
CA LEU A 545 -32.77 24.44 -7.56
C LEU A 545 -33.09 25.91 -7.86
N CYS A 546 -32.42 26.49 -8.86
CA CYS A 546 -32.62 27.85 -9.30
C CYS A 546 -32.94 27.95 -10.80
N GLY A 547 -33.12 26.83 -11.48
CA GLY A 547 -33.49 26.75 -12.89
C GLY A 547 -33.41 25.33 -13.44
N ILE A 548 -33.66 25.17 -14.73
CA ILE A 548 -33.56 23.86 -15.41
C ILE A 548 -32.07 23.44 -15.36
N ASN A 549 -31.84 22.24 -14.83
CA ASN A 549 -30.50 21.67 -14.68
C ASN A 549 -29.51 22.62 -13.98
N THR A 550 -30.01 23.48 -13.09
CA THR A 550 -29.21 24.49 -12.40
C THR A 550 -29.49 24.45 -10.90
N MET A 551 -28.45 24.42 -10.11
CA MET A 551 -28.48 24.43 -8.65
C MET A 551 -27.49 25.43 -8.10
N GLU A 552 -27.80 26.01 -6.93
CA GLU A 552 -26.89 26.94 -6.26
C GLU A 552 -27.02 26.88 -4.75
N ASN A 553 -25.93 27.22 -4.09
CA ASN A 553 -25.88 27.52 -2.67
C ASN A 553 -25.26 28.92 -2.46
N GLU A 554 -24.85 29.23 -1.25
CA GLU A 554 -24.25 30.54 -0.94
C GLU A 554 -22.89 30.79 -1.63
N TYR A 555 -22.16 29.71 -2.02
CA TYR A 555 -20.81 29.79 -2.58
C TYR A 555 -20.77 29.58 -4.10
N LEU A 556 -21.53 28.62 -4.58
CA LEU A 556 -21.41 28.12 -5.95
C LEU A 556 -22.78 28.12 -6.66
N LYS A 557 -22.74 28.39 -7.98
CA LYS A 557 -23.82 28.09 -8.92
C LYS A 557 -23.32 27.09 -9.94
N VAL A 558 -24.06 25.99 -10.10
CA VAL A 558 -23.70 24.91 -11.03
C VAL A 558 -24.83 24.72 -12.03
N LYS A 559 -24.50 24.83 -13.32
CA LYS A 559 -25.38 24.50 -14.42
C LYS A 559 -24.86 23.27 -15.15
N ILE A 560 -25.74 22.30 -15.42
CA ILE A 560 -25.42 21.14 -16.24
C ILE A 560 -25.78 21.45 -17.69
N ASN A 561 -24.80 21.38 -18.58
CA ASN A 561 -24.93 21.61 -20.00
C ASN A 561 -25.60 20.42 -20.70
N SER A 562 -26.08 20.60 -21.97
CA SER A 562 -26.75 19.54 -22.73
C SER A 562 -25.84 18.35 -23.06
N ASN A 563 -24.52 18.55 -23.07
CA ASN A 563 -23.52 17.50 -23.25
C ASN A 563 -23.08 16.84 -21.94
N GLY A 564 -23.75 17.13 -20.81
CA GLY A 564 -23.43 16.58 -19.51
C GLY A 564 -22.27 17.25 -18.77
N THR A 565 -21.58 18.18 -19.39
CA THR A 565 -20.53 18.96 -18.70
C THR A 565 -21.14 19.95 -17.72
N LEU A 566 -20.31 20.43 -16.79
CA LEU A 566 -20.71 21.41 -15.79
C LEU A 566 -20.15 22.80 -16.12
N LYS A 567 -20.99 23.82 -15.95
CA LYS A 567 -20.57 25.19 -15.80
C LYS A 567 -20.67 25.55 -14.31
N VAL A 568 -19.54 25.88 -13.69
CA VAL A 568 -19.46 26.26 -12.27
C VAL A 568 -19.11 27.74 -12.17
N THR A 569 -19.90 28.49 -11.43
CA THR A 569 -19.64 29.89 -11.11
C THR A 569 -19.37 30.01 -9.62
N GLU A 570 -18.23 30.54 -9.26
CA GLU A 570 -17.88 30.93 -7.90
C GLU A 570 -18.55 32.28 -7.60
N LYS A 571 -19.46 32.33 -6.64
CA LYS A 571 -20.31 33.54 -6.44
C LYS A 571 -19.56 34.72 -5.84
N GLU A 572 -18.54 34.46 -5.02
CA GLU A 572 -17.74 35.52 -4.38
C GLU A 572 -16.90 36.29 -5.41
N THR A 573 -16.23 35.60 -6.30
CA THR A 573 -15.31 36.20 -7.28
C THR A 573 -15.96 36.45 -8.64
N GLY A 574 -17.12 35.81 -8.92
CA GLY A 574 -17.75 35.82 -10.22
C GLY A 574 -17.00 34.96 -11.28
N LYS A 575 -16.00 34.22 -10.88
CA LYS A 575 -15.20 33.40 -11.79
C LYS A 575 -16.00 32.20 -12.30
N GLU A 576 -15.95 31.99 -13.60
CA GLU A 576 -16.65 30.89 -14.26
C GLU A 576 -15.67 29.85 -14.80
N TYR A 577 -16.05 28.59 -14.63
CA TYR A 577 -15.38 27.42 -15.19
C TYR A 577 -16.40 26.66 -16.03
N ASP A 578 -16.14 26.46 -17.31
CA ASP A 578 -17.08 25.79 -18.22
C ASP A 578 -16.50 24.48 -18.75
N ASN A 579 -17.37 23.64 -19.28
CA ASN A 579 -17.02 22.32 -19.84
C ASN A 579 -16.26 21.41 -18.86
N ILE A 580 -16.57 21.47 -17.56
CA ILE A 580 -15.97 20.59 -16.56
C ILE A 580 -16.60 19.21 -16.64
N GLY A 581 -15.77 18.15 -16.58
CA GLY A 581 -16.24 16.76 -16.43
C GLY A 581 -16.62 16.08 -17.73
N TYR A 582 -16.10 16.49 -18.89
CA TYR A 582 -16.14 15.63 -20.08
C TYR A 582 -15.09 14.53 -19.97
N PHE A 583 -15.33 13.44 -20.68
CA PHE A 583 -14.41 12.31 -20.74
C PHE A 583 -13.68 12.31 -22.08
N LYS A 584 -12.43 11.92 -22.02
CA LYS A 584 -11.57 11.70 -23.18
C LYS A 584 -10.99 10.29 -23.09
N ASP A 585 -11.17 9.51 -24.14
CA ASP A 585 -10.63 8.16 -24.26
C ASP A 585 -9.66 8.10 -25.45
N THR A 586 -8.50 7.54 -25.23
CA THR A 586 -7.44 7.32 -26.22
C THR A 586 -6.99 5.87 -26.12
N GLY A 587 -6.42 5.36 -27.21
CA GLY A 587 -5.92 4.00 -27.27
C GLY A 587 -4.75 3.76 -26.29
N GLU A 588 -4.65 2.55 -25.80
CA GLU A 588 -3.57 2.11 -24.90
C GLU A 588 -2.98 0.78 -25.39
N ASN A 589 -1.67 0.77 -25.66
CA ASN A 589 -0.90 -0.41 -26.08
C ASN A 589 0.25 -0.71 -25.10
N GLY A 590 0.23 -0.15 -23.93
CA GLY A 590 1.25 -0.32 -22.89
C GLY A 590 0.88 -1.38 -21.86
N SER A 591 1.23 -1.09 -20.63
CA SER A 591 1.03 -1.95 -19.47
C SER A 591 0.71 -1.09 -18.23
N PRO A 592 0.36 -1.69 -17.09
CA PRO A 592 0.18 -0.93 -15.85
C PRO A 592 1.41 -0.09 -15.43
N TRP A 593 2.58 -0.43 -15.90
CA TRP A 593 3.82 0.32 -15.60
C TRP A 593 4.07 1.49 -16.54
N GLU A 594 3.63 1.37 -17.80
CA GLU A 594 4.06 2.26 -18.87
C GLU A 594 2.95 2.47 -19.89
N HIS A 595 2.58 3.72 -20.10
CA HIS A 595 1.67 4.10 -21.19
C HIS A 595 2.38 4.02 -22.53
N LYS A 596 1.70 3.46 -23.53
CA LYS A 596 2.14 3.46 -24.93
C LYS A 596 0.96 3.76 -25.86
N THR A 597 1.08 4.82 -26.61
CA THR A 597 0.13 5.14 -27.65
C THR A 597 0.21 4.11 -28.78
N PRO A 598 -0.89 3.56 -29.29
CA PRO A 598 -0.94 2.73 -30.48
C PRO A 598 -0.42 3.47 -31.72
N GLU A 599 0.05 2.73 -32.74
CA GLU A 599 0.46 3.33 -34.03
C GLU A 599 -0.69 4.07 -34.73
N ILE A 600 -1.90 3.53 -34.60
CA ILE A 600 -3.14 4.18 -35.03
C ILE A 600 -3.95 4.42 -33.78
N ASP A 601 -4.07 5.68 -33.38
CA ASP A 601 -4.81 6.09 -32.20
C ASP A 601 -5.98 6.96 -32.60
N GLU A 602 -7.15 6.64 -32.06
CA GLU A 602 -8.36 7.43 -32.21
C GLU A 602 -8.75 8.02 -30.86
N GLU A 603 -8.97 9.32 -30.85
CA GLU A 603 -9.42 10.03 -29.66
C GLU A 603 -10.93 10.16 -29.67
N TYR A 604 -11.58 9.62 -28.64
CA TYR A 604 -13.00 9.79 -28.38
C TYR A 604 -13.22 10.79 -27.25
N THR A 605 -14.18 11.68 -27.43
CA THR A 605 -14.50 12.67 -26.38
C THR A 605 -16.01 12.87 -26.27
N THR A 606 -16.49 12.98 -25.04
CA THR A 606 -17.90 13.21 -24.75
C THR A 606 -18.30 14.69 -24.86
N ILE A 607 -17.39 15.60 -25.16
CA ILE A 607 -17.65 17.04 -25.21
C ILE A 607 -18.69 17.42 -26.28
N ASN A 608 -18.78 16.61 -27.36
CA ASN A 608 -19.71 16.82 -28.46
C ASN A 608 -20.95 15.92 -28.39
N GLU A 609 -21.08 15.11 -27.34
CA GLU A 609 -22.20 14.20 -27.15
C GLU A 609 -23.41 14.89 -26.54
N GLN A 610 -24.55 14.20 -26.58
CA GLN A 610 -25.77 14.63 -25.92
C GLN A 610 -26.01 13.77 -24.69
N ALA A 611 -26.19 14.39 -23.53
CA ALA A 611 -26.43 13.72 -22.28
C ALA A 611 -27.92 13.66 -21.91
N ILE A 612 -28.31 12.58 -21.23
CA ILE A 612 -29.58 12.50 -20.52
C ILE A 612 -29.34 13.01 -19.09
N VAL A 613 -29.94 14.14 -18.75
CA VAL A 613 -29.80 14.75 -17.41
C VAL A 613 -31.10 14.56 -16.65
N SER A 614 -31.05 13.93 -15.49
CA SER A 614 -32.22 13.65 -14.65
C SER A 614 -31.97 14.11 -13.21
N LEU A 615 -32.91 14.84 -12.64
CA LEU A 615 -32.92 15.14 -11.21
C LEU A 615 -33.25 13.86 -10.44
N VAL A 616 -32.40 13.48 -9.50
CA VAL A 616 -32.62 12.34 -8.61
C VAL A 616 -33.38 12.78 -7.36
N TYR A 617 -32.86 13.81 -6.67
CA TYR A 617 -33.53 14.51 -5.58
C TYR A 617 -32.96 15.90 -5.41
N SER A 618 -33.70 16.74 -4.70
CA SER A 618 -33.26 18.08 -4.34
C SER A 618 -33.72 18.46 -2.95
N GLY A 619 -32.92 19.22 -2.24
CA GLY A 619 -33.23 19.74 -0.91
C GLY A 619 -32.29 20.84 -0.48
N GLU A 620 -32.35 21.16 0.79
CA GLU A 620 -31.56 22.23 1.40
C GLU A 620 -30.08 21.87 1.53
N PHE A 621 -29.77 20.58 1.80
CA PHE A 621 -28.40 20.14 2.10
C PHE A 621 -27.75 19.42 0.93
N GLU A 622 -28.54 18.78 0.09
CA GLU A 622 -28.01 18.01 -1.04
C GLU A 622 -28.97 18.03 -2.23
N THR A 623 -28.45 18.31 -3.41
CA THR A 623 -29.13 18.13 -4.70
C THR A 623 -28.32 17.20 -5.57
N LYS A 624 -28.95 16.18 -6.13
CA LYS A 624 -28.30 15.16 -6.95
C LYS A 624 -28.93 15.04 -8.33
N TYR A 625 -28.09 15.14 -9.34
CA TYR A 625 -28.44 14.82 -10.72
C TYR A 625 -27.72 13.55 -11.17
N ARG A 626 -28.40 12.81 -12.04
CA ARG A 626 -27.80 11.71 -12.81
C ARG A 626 -27.60 12.19 -14.25
N ILE A 627 -26.37 12.04 -14.73
CA ILE A 627 -25.98 12.34 -16.10
C ILE A 627 -25.58 11.02 -16.75
N VAL A 628 -26.18 10.73 -17.90
CA VAL A 628 -25.89 9.53 -18.70
C VAL A 628 -25.45 9.98 -20.07
N LEU A 629 -24.28 9.50 -20.51
CA LEU A 629 -23.64 9.73 -21.78
C LEU A 629 -23.60 8.44 -22.59
#